data_d63a1936bca0771ca40d24b66245be0a
#
_entry.id   d63a1936bca0771ca40d24b66245be0a
#
_cell.length_a   1.000
_cell.length_b   1.000
_cell.length_c   1.000
_cell.angle_alpha   90.00
_cell.angle_beta   90.00
_cell.angle_gamma   90.00
#
_symmetry.space_group_name_H-M   'P 1'
#
loop_
_entity.id
_entity.type
_entity.pdbx_description
1 polymer ?
#
loop_
_entity_poly.entity_id
_entity_poly.type
_entity_poly.pdbx_seq_one_letter_code
_entity_poly.pdbx_strand_id
1 'polypeptide(L)'
;MVGRKVTLRPGRPGDAPKLRAILAEPSVSRWWAEPDPVEVIEEELRGDDAGVLLVVEIDGQVAGGIQYHEENDPMYRHAGIDIYLGGRFQGRGAGTEAVGLLARFLFEQRGHHRITIDPAAANEPAIRCYAKVGFRPVGVMRQYERGGDGRFHDGLLMDLLRDELAPTRR
;
A
#
# COMPACT_ATOMS: atom_id res chain seq x y z
N MET A 1 5.69 12.43 -5.11
CA MET A 1 6.97 11.71 -5.36
C MET A 1 6.95 11.19 -6.78
N VAL A 2 8.03 11.33 -7.53
CA VAL A 2 8.09 10.96 -8.96
C VAL A 2 9.13 9.88 -9.15
N GLY A 3 8.70 8.74 -9.70
CA GLY A 3 9.55 7.63 -10.12
C GLY A 3 9.73 7.59 -11.65
N ARG A 4 10.15 6.45 -12.16
CA ARG A 4 10.34 6.24 -13.62
C ARG A 4 9.03 5.97 -14.36
N LYS A 5 8.15 5.21 -13.73
CA LYS A 5 6.85 4.78 -14.27
C LYS A 5 5.68 5.32 -13.45
N VAL A 6 5.94 5.62 -12.17
CA VAL A 6 4.92 5.91 -11.17
C VAL A 6 5.11 7.32 -10.63
N THR A 7 4.03 8.05 -10.50
CA THR A 7 3.94 9.27 -9.68
C THR A 7 3.00 9.01 -8.51
N LEU A 8 3.48 9.31 -7.29
CA LEU A 8 2.63 9.35 -6.11
C LEU A 8 2.28 10.80 -5.81
N ARG A 9 1.02 11.12 -5.83
CA ARG A 9 0.51 12.46 -5.53
C ARG A 9 -0.62 12.43 -4.50
N PRO A 10 -0.87 13.52 -3.78
CA PRO A 10 -2.04 13.62 -2.94
C PRO A 10 -3.31 13.31 -3.73
N GLY A 11 -4.23 12.60 -3.08
CA GLY A 11 -5.55 12.35 -3.63
C GLY A 11 -6.37 13.64 -3.75
N ARG A 12 -7.34 13.63 -4.65
CA ARG A 12 -8.29 14.73 -4.87
C ARG A 12 -9.70 14.14 -4.88
N PRO A 13 -10.74 14.87 -4.47
CA PRO A 13 -12.11 14.34 -4.48
C PRO A 13 -12.53 13.75 -5.84
N GLY A 14 -12.04 14.32 -6.95
CA GLY A 14 -12.29 13.81 -8.31
C GLY A 14 -11.64 12.45 -8.62
N ASP A 15 -10.73 11.95 -7.79
CA ASP A 15 -10.11 10.63 -7.96
C ASP A 15 -10.99 9.50 -7.39
N ALA A 16 -11.85 9.81 -6.41
CA ALA A 16 -12.65 8.82 -5.70
C ALA A 16 -13.45 7.87 -6.62
N PRO A 17 -14.14 8.32 -7.68
CA PRO A 17 -14.85 7.41 -8.58
C PRO A 17 -13.94 6.40 -9.27
N LYS A 18 -12.71 6.79 -9.63
CA LYS A 18 -11.74 5.91 -10.29
C LYS A 18 -11.12 4.92 -9.32
N LEU A 19 -10.76 5.36 -8.11
CA LEU A 19 -10.23 4.50 -7.06
C LEU A 19 -11.26 3.44 -6.67
N ARG A 20 -12.53 3.85 -6.51
CA ARG A 20 -13.65 2.95 -6.26
C ARG A 20 -13.82 1.90 -7.36
N ALA A 21 -13.78 2.31 -8.63
CA ALA A 21 -13.88 1.38 -9.74
C ALA A 21 -12.75 0.35 -9.74
N ILE A 22 -11.54 0.75 -9.36
CA ILE A 22 -10.38 -0.14 -9.22
C ILE A 22 -10.57 -1.11 -8.06
N LEU A 23 -11.03 -0.65 -6.89
CA LEU A 23 -11.31 -1.51 -5.74
C LEU A 23 -12.38 -2.57 -6.04
N ALA A 24 -13.34 -2.25 -6.90
CA ALA A 24 -14.37 -3.18 -7.35
C ALA A 24 -13.88 -4.23 -8.37
N GLU A 25 -12.69 -4.08 -8.94
CA GLU A 25 -12.12 -5.08 -9.86
C GLU A 25 -11.90 -6.42 -9.13
N PRO A 26 -12.29 -7.58 -9.69
CA PRO A 26 -12.08 -8.90 -9.05
C PRO A 26 -10.62 -9.21 -8.69
N SER A 27 -9.67 -8.64 -9.45
CA SER A 27 -8.23 -8.77 -9.19
C SER A 27 -7.78 -8.03 -7.93
N VAL A 28 -8.56 -7.06 -7.45
CA VAL A 28 -8.32 -6.23 -6.27
C VAL A 28 -9.23 -6.65 -5.13
N SER A 29 -10.56 -6.68 -5.35
CA SER A 29 -11.57 -6.91 -4.32
C SER A 29 -11.43 -8.24 -3.58
N ARG A 30 -10.86 -9.26 -4.21
CA ARG A 30 -10.55 -10.52 -3.53
C ARG A 30 -9.51 -10.42 -2.40
N TRP A 31 -8.69 -9.37 -2.43
CA TRP A 31 -7.64 -9.12 -1.43
C TRP A 31 -7.94 -7.89 -0.56
N TRP A 32 -8.91 -7.10 -0.95
CA TRP A 32 -9.26 -5.85 -0.33
C TRP A 32 -10.77 -5.82 -0.09
N ALA A 33 -11.19 -6.28 1.07
CA ALA A 33 -12.61 -6.40 1.40
C ALA A 33 -13.06 -5.22 2.27
N GLU A 34 -13.24 -4.05 1.66
CA GLU A 34 -13.86 -2.91 2.32
C GLU A 34 -15.38 -2.97 2.19
N PRO A 35 -16.14 -2.70 3.26
CA PRO A 35 -17.61 -2.78 3.23
C PRO A 35 -18.27 -1.67 2.40
N ASP A 36 -17.73 -0.46 2.33
CA ASP A 36 -18.13 0.59 1.37
C ASP A 36 -16.94 1.54 1.10
N PRO A 37 -16.33 1.41 -0.08
CA PRO A 37 -15.11 2.15 -0.40
C PRO A 37 -15.33 3.66 -0.63
N VAL A 38 -16.57 4.16 -0.70
CA VAL A 38 -16.80 5.58 -1.04
C VAL A 38 -16.53 6.49 0.13
N GLU A 39 -17.18 6.21 1.26
CA GLU A 39 -17.03 7.05 2.47
C GLU A 39 -15.60 7.01 2.97
N VAL A 40 -15.01 5.81 3.02
CA VAL A 40 -13.61 5.62 3.44
C VAL A 40 -12.65 6.39 2.53
N ILE A 41 -12.77 6.27 1.21
CA ILE A 41 -11.92 7.01 0.28
C ILE A 41 -12.10 8.53 0.44
N GLU A 42 -13.33 9.00 0.62
CA GLU A 42 -13.59 10.42 0.80
C GLU A 42 -13.05 10.95 2.14
N GLU A 43 -13.12 10.16 3.21
CA GLU A 43 -12.54 10.47 4.52
C GLU A 43 -11.01 10.48 4.45
N GLU A 44 -10.42 9.48 3.85
CA GLU A 44 -8.97 9.41 3.62
C GLU A 44 -8.45 10.56 2.75
N LEU A 45 -9.22 10.97 1.73
CA LEU A 45 -8.88 12.12 0.89
C LEU A 45 -9.02 13.45 1.63
N ARG A 46 -9.84 13.51 2.69
CA ARG A 46 -9.96 14.68 3.58
C ARG A 46 -8.82 14.77 4.60
N GLY A 47 -8.09 13.68 4.82
CA GLY A 47 -6.94 13.64 5.74
C GLY A 47 -7.32 13.53 7.21
N ASP A 48 -8.49 13.01 7.53
CA ASP A 48 -8.94 12.80 8.90
C ASP A 48 -8.32 11.53 9.50
N ASP A 49 -7.40 11.74 10.42
CA ASP A 49 -6.77 10.85 11.44
C ASP A 49 -6.40 9.37 11.13
N ALA A 50 -6.84 8.76 10.05
CA ALA A 50 -6.64 7.32 9.81
C ALA A 50 -5.42 6.97 8.94
N GLY A 51 -4.80 7.94 8.29
CA GLY A 51 -3.67 7.73 7.37
C GLY A 51 -3.65 8.74 6.23
N VAL A 52 -2.64 8.66 5.40
CA VAL A 52 -2.49 9.52 4.22
C VAL A 52 -2.63 8.68 2.97
N LEU A 53 -3.71 8.89 2.22
CA LEU A 53 -3.91 8.26 0.92
C LEU A 53 -3.24 9.09 -0.19
N LEU A 54 -2.39 8.42 -0.96
CA LEU A 54 -1.79 8.94 -2.17
C LEU A 54 -2.34 8.19 -3.39
N VAL A 55 -2.56 8.90 -4.46
CA VAL A 55 -2.92 8.31 -5.75
C VAL A 55 -1.66 7.82 -6.44
N VAL A 56 -1.69 6.57 -6.89
CA VAL A 56 -0.70 6.00 -7.80
C VAL A 56 -1.12 6.36 -9.22
N GLU A 57 -0.29 7.15 -9.90
CA GLU A 57 -0.53 7.59 -11.27
C GLU A 57 0.52 7.01 -12.21
N ILE A 58 0.09 6.48 -13.36
CA ILE A 58 0.93 5.95 -14.42
C ILE A 58 0.47 6.56 -15.74
N ASP A 59 1.38 7.19 -16.48
CA ASP A 59 1.09 7.86 -17.74
C ASP A 59 -0.12 8.82 -17.65
N GLY A 60 -0.21 9.60 -16.57
CA GLY A 60 -1.30 10.54 -16.32
C GLY A 60 -2.64 9.89 -15.95
N GLN A 61 -2.67 8.58 -15.72
CA GLN A 61 -3.88 7.84 -15.38
C GLN A 61 -3.84 7.37 -13.92
N VAL A 62 -4.97 7.46 -13.21
CA VAL A 62 -5.13 6.86 -11.89
C VAL A 62 -5.02 5.34 -12.03
N ALA A 63 -4.00 4.77 -11.44
CA ALA A 63 -3.66 3.35 -11.48
C ALA A 63 -4.03 2.60 -10.20
N GLY A 64 -4.22 3.31 -9.09
CA GLY A 64 -4.56 2.76 -7.79
C GLY A 64 -4.34 3.75 -6.66
N GLY A 65 -4.37 3.23 -5.44
CA GLY A 65 -4.09 3.97 -4.21
C GLY A 65 -2.95 3.31 -3.44
N ILE A 66 -2.19 4.13 -2.74
CA ILE A 66 -1.21 3.72 -1.74
C ILE A 66 -1.36 4.61 -0.53
N GLN A 67 -1.46 4.02 0.64
CA GLN A 67 -1.63 4.76 1.88
C GLN A 67 -0.55 4.39 2.88
N TYR A 68 -0.34 5.27 3.86
CA TYR A 68 0.47 4.98 5.02
C TYR A 68 -0.18 5.51 6.28
N HIS A 69 0.03 4.83 7.36
CA HIS A 69 -0.29 5.26 8.71
C HIS A 69 0.98 5.31 9.56
N GLU A 70 1.00 6.14 10.59
CA GLU A 70 2.16 6.32 11.46
C GLU A 70 1.78 6.00 12.91
N GLU A 71 2.49 5.06 13.52
CA GLU A 71 2.53 4.92 14.96
C GLU A 71 3.58 5.88 15.51
N ASN A 72 3.14 6.87 16.28
CA ASN A 72 3.98 7.96 16.77
C ASN A 72 4.41 7.82 18.24
N ASP A 73 3.96 6.76 18.94
CA ASP A 73 4.49 6.47 20.27
C ASP A 73 6.02 6.26 20.18
N PRO A 74 6.82 7.04 20.92
CA PRO A 74 8.28 6.95 20.84
C PRO A 74 8.84 5.54 21.09
N MET A 75 8.13 4.71 21.85
CA MET A 75 8.55 3.33 22.19
C MET A 75 8.29 2.35 21.03
N TYR A 76 7.33 2.64 20.15
CA TYR A 76 6.84 1.73 19.11
C TYR A 76 6.82 2.38 17.73
N ARG A 77 7.46 3.52 17.57
CA ARG A 77 7.37 4.35 16.38
C ARG A 77 7.74 3.61 15.10
N HIS A 78 6.78 3.51 14.17
CA HIS A 78 6.96 2.92 12.85
C HIS A 78 5.90 3.46 11.89
N ALA A 79 5.98 3.08 10.62
CA ALA A 79 4.91 3.33 9.66
C ALA A 79 4.42 2.02 9.05
N GLY A 80 3.13 1.96 8.69
CA GLY A 80 2.56 0.90 7.87
C GLY A 80 2.21 1.40 6.49
N ILE A 81 2.26 0.53 5.48
CA ILE A 81 1.91 0.82 4.09
C ILE A 81 0.87 -0.16 3.60
N ASP A 82 -0.14 0.34 2.88
CA ASP A 82 -1.09 -0.45 2.12
C ASP A 82 -1.15 0.03 0.68
N ILE A 83 -1.35 -0.89 -0.28
CA ILE A 83 -1.38 -0.55 -1.71
C ILE A 83 -2.34 -1.44 -2.47
N TYR A 84 -3.09 -0.83 -3.38
CA TYR A 84 -3.84 -1.55 -4.41
C TYR A 84 -3.63 -0.92 -5.79
N LEU A 85 -3.59 -1.75 -6.82
CA LEU A 85 -3.46 -1.34 -8.21
C LEU A 85 -4.50 -2.06 -9.05
N GLY A 86 -5.08 -1.36 -10.02
CA GLY A 86 -5.96 -1.94 -11.03
C GLY A 86 -5.26 -3.05 -11.82
N GLY A 87 -5.99 -4.10 -12.19
CA GLY A 87 -5.43 -5.32 -12.79
C GLY A 87 -4.54 -5.06 -14.00
N ARG A 88 -4.89 -4.09 -14.85
CA ARG A 88 -4.11 -3.73 -16.02
C ARG A 88 -2.73 -3.13 -15.71
N PHE A 89 -2.51 -2.65 -14.49
CA PHE A 89 -1.26 -2.05 -14.02
C PHE A 89 -0.41 -3.01 -13.20
N GLN A 90 -0.97 -4.17 -12.81
CA GLN A 90 -0.26 -5.20 -12.08
C GLN A 90 0.77 -5.93 -12.95
N GLY A 91 1.75 -6.58 -12.30
CA GLY A 91 2.76 -7.41 -12.97
C GLY A 91 3.82 -6.67 -13.78
N ARG A 92 3.79 -5.32 -13.80
CA ARG A 92 4.69 -4.46 -14.61
C ARG A 92 5.73 -3.70 -13.78
N GLY A 93 5.87 -4.04 -12.50
CA GLY A 93 6.82 -3.42 -11.57
C GLY A 93 6.32 -2.10 -10.93
N ALA A 94 5.11 -1.64 -11.27
CA ALA A 94 4.56 -0.39 -10.74
C ALA A 94 4.38 -0.45 -9.21
N GLY A 95 3.88 -1.56 -8.67
CA GLY A 95 3.73 -1.74 -7.22
C GLY A 95 5.08 -1.69 -6.48
N THR A 96 6.10 -2.37 -7.02
CA THR A 96 7.45 -2.34 -6.44
C THR A 96 8.01 -0.92 -6.42
N GLU A 97 7.80 -0.16 -7.50
CA GLU A 97 8.27 1.22 -7.59
C GLU A 97 7.49 2.15 -6.64
N ALA A 98 6.16 2.02 -6.59
CA ALA A 98 5.30 2.82 -5.71
C ALA A 98 5.67 2.62 -4.23
N VAL A 99 5.75 1.37 -3.77
CA VAL A 99 6.12 1.04 -2.39
C VAL A 99 7.55 1.52 -2.08
N GLY A 100 8.50 1.35 -3.01
CA GLY A 100 9.88 1.83 -2.84
C GLY A 100 9.98 3.36 -2.73
N LEU A 101 9.18 4.11 -3.50
CA LEU A 101 9.10 5.58 -3.41
C LEU A 101 8.54 6.04 -2.06
N LEU A 102 7.45 5.41 -1.61
CA LEU A 102 6.83 5.75 -0.34
C LEU A 102 7.74 5.36 0.84
N ALA A 103 8.35 4.18 0.80
CA ALA A 103 9.29 3.74 1.84
C ALA A 103 10.47 4.73 1.99
N ARG A 104 11.04 5.18 0.88
CA ARG A 104 12.09 6.19 0.87
C ARG A 104 11.63 7.50 1.52
N PHE A 105 10.44 7.99 1.18
CA PHE A 105 9.86 9.17 1.79
C PHE A 105 9.68 9.00 3.30
N LEU A 106 9.16 7.86 3.75
CA LEU A 106 8.95 7.58 5.17
C LEU A 106 10.27 7.51 5.95
N PHE A 107 11.33 6.95 5.36
CA PHE A 107 12.65 6.93 5.98
C PHE A 107 13.35 8.29 5.97
N GLU A 108 13.34 9.00 4.85
CA GLU A 108 14.16 10.20 4.65
C GLU A 108 13.47 11.47 5.14
N GLN A 109 12.15 11.59 4.93
CA GLN A 109 11.40 12.81 5.23
C GLN A 109 10.59 12.71 6.52
N ARG A 110 10.07 11.51 6.84
CA ARG A 110 9.30 11.27 8.07
C ARG A 110 10.15 10.72 9.22
N GLY A 111 11.38 10.26 8.93
CA GLY A 111 12.36 9.84 9.92
C GLY A 111 12.01 8.52 10.62
N HIS A 112 11.18 7.66 10.01
CA HIS A 112 10.94 6.32 10.54
C HIS A 112 12.21 5.46 10.45
N HIS A 113 12.31 4.46 11.31
CA HIS A 113 13.39 3.47 11.30
C HIS A 113 12.91 2.11 10.77
N ARG A 114 11.58 1.87 10.81
CA ARG A 114 10.93 0.62 10.44
C ARG A 114 9.62 0.91 9.70
N ILE A 115 9.35 0.14 8.66
CA ILE A 115 8.09 0.17 7.92
C ILE A 115 7.52 -1.23 7.90
N THR A 116 6.20 -1.38 8.04
CA THR A 116 5.49 -2.65 7.97
C THR A 116 4.55 -2.68 6.77
N ILE A 117 4.26 -3.90 6.31
CA ILE A 117 3.23 -4.21 5.31
C ILE A 117 2.72 -5.63 5.57
N ASP A 118 1.43 -5.88 5.41
CA ASP A 118 0.82 -7.14 5.84
C ASP A 118 -0.16 -7.72 4.79
N PRO A 119 0.36 -8.16 3.64
CA PRO A 119 -0.47 -8.80 2.62
C PRO A 119 -1.15 -10.06 3.16
N ALA A 120 -2.32 -10.39 2.61
CA ALA A 120 -2.90 -11.72 2.80
C ALA A 120 -1.84 -12.79 2.52
N ALA A 121 -1.70 -13.79 3.41
CA ALA A 121 -0.65 -14.81 3.30
C ALA A 121 -0.71 -15.61 1.98
N ALA A 122 -1.89 -15.69 1.37
CA ALA A 122 -2.11 -16.31 0.06
C ALA A 122 -1.80 -15.39 -1.13
N ASN A 123 -1.51 -14.09 -0.90
CA ASN A 123 -1.21 -13.13 -1.97
C ASN A 123 0.27 -13.15 -2.36
N GLU A 124 0.72 -14.28 -2.90
CA GLU A 124 2.11 -14.44 -3.32
C GLU A 124 2.63 -13.35 -4.28
N PRO A 125 1.84 -12.83 -5.25
CA PRO A 125 2.31 -11.74 -6.09
C PRO A 125 2.68 -10.47 -5.30
N ALA A 126 1.88 -10.11 -4.28
CA ALA A 126 2.18 -8.97 -3.42
C ALA A 126 3.43 -9.24 -2.56
N ILE A 127 3.52 -10.41 -1.94
CA ILE A 127 4.69 -10.81 -1.14
C ILE A 127 5.98 -10.72 -1.97
N ARG A 128 5.98 -11.25 -3.20
CA ARG A 128 7.13 -11.13 -4.10
C ARG A 128 7.41 -9.68 -4.53
N CYS A 129 6.39 -8.86 -4.64
CA CYS A 129 6.54 -7.43 -4.92
C CYS A 129 7.28 -6.72 -3.79
N TYR A 130 6.87 -6.94 -2.55
CA TYR A 130 7.44 -6.31 -1.36
C TYR A 130 8.85 -6.82 -1.06
N ALA A 131 9.10 -8.11 -1.24
CA ALA A 131 10.45 -8.67 -1.13
C ALA A 131 11.47 -8.01 -2.08
N LYS A 132 11.04 -7.57 -3.28
CA LYS A 132 11.91 -6.83 -4.22
C LYS A 132 12.24 -5.41 -3.74
N VAL A 133 11.43 -4.82 -2.87
CA VAL A 133 11.72 -3.53 -2.22
C VAL A 133 12.71 -3.69 -1.07
N GLY A 134 12.79 -4.90 -0.49
CA GLY A 134 13.63 -5.23 0.64
C GLY A 134 12.87 -5.73 1.87
N PHE A 135 11.55 -5.75 1.83
CA PHE A 135 10.74 -6.27 2.95
C PHE A 135 11.05 -7.75 3.20
N ARG A 136 11.10 -8.10 4.49
CA ARG A 136 11.31 -9.48 4.96
C ARG A 136 10.12 -9.97 5.77
N PRO A 137 9.79 -11.27 5.67
CA PRO A 137 8.76 -11.86 6.53
C PRO A 137 9.14 -11.78 8.02
N VAL A 138 8.20 -11.32 8.84
CA VAL A 138 8.29 -11.35 10.31
C VAL A 138 7.56 -12.58 10.83
N GLY A 139 6.33 -12.83 10.36
CA GLY A 139 5.54 -13.97 10.78
C GLY A 139 4.12 -13.95 10.24
N VAL A 140 3.48 -15.11 10.34
CA VAL A 140 2.08 -15.27 9.95
C VAL A 140 1.17 -14.83 11.08
N MET A 141 0.23 -13.96 10.77
CA MET A 141 -0.85 -13.52 11.64
C MET A 141 -2.08 -14.37 11.30
N ARG A 142 -2.43 -15.31 12.19
CA ARG A 142 -3.53 -16.24 11.95
C ARG A 142 -4.88 -15.56 12.08
N GLN A 143 -5.79 -15.80 11.12
CA GLN A 143 -7.15 -15.24 11.11
C GLN A 143 -7.15 -13.72 11.33
N TYR A 144 -6.29 -13.04 10.62
CA TYR A 144 -5.99 -11.62 10.82
C TYR A 144 -7.04 -10.72 10.16
N GLU A 145 -7.39 -11.00 8.93
CA GLU A 145 -8.24 -10.14 8.12
C GLU A 145 -9.49 -10.87 7.65
N ARG A 146 -10.62 -10.18 7.67
CA ARG A 146 -11.88 -10.71 7.15
C ARG A 146 -11.97 -10.46 5.64
N GLY A 147 -11.94 -11.51 4.85
CA GLY A 147 -12.07 -11.43 3.39
C GLY A 147 -13.49 -11.17 2.91
N GLY A 148 -13.64 -10.85 1.63
CA GLY A 148 -14.94 -10.64 0.97
C GLY A 148 -15.86 -11.88 0.95
N ASP A 149 -15.32 -13.07 1.25
CA ASP A 149 -16.07 -14.31 1.46
C ASP A 149 -16.67 -14.44 2.87
N GLY A 150 -16.45 -13.43 3.71
CA GLY A 150 -16.94 -13.37 5.09
C GLY A 150 -16.12 -14.19 6.09
N ARG A 151 -15.04 -14.83 5.67
CA ARG A 151 -14.15 -15.65 6.50
C ARG A 151 -12.92 -14.85 6.91
N PHE A 152 -12.31 -15.23 8.03
CA PHE A 152 -11.02 -14.71 8.43
C PHE A 152 -9.89 -15.48 7.73
N HIS A 153 -8.93 -14.75 7.18
CA HIS A 153 -7.76 -15.24 6.47
C HIS A 153 -6.47 -14.85 7.19
N ASP A 154 -5.42 -15.62 6.96
CA ASP A 154 -4.11 -15.32 7.53
C ASP A 154 -3.45 -14.17 6.76
N GLY A 155 -2.83 -13.25 7.49
CA GLY A 155 -1.93 -12.23 6.97
C GLY A 155 -0.46 -12.64 7.13
N LEU A 156 0.41 -12.10 6.30
CA LEU A 156 1.86 -12.22 6.46
C LEU A 156 2.43 -10.84 6.85
N LEU A 157 2.76 -10.66 8.11
CA LEU A 157 3.49 -9.45 8.51
C LEU A 157 4.88 -9.46 7.90
N MET A 158 5.22 -8.41 7.17
CA MET A 158 6.55 -8.14 6.63
C MET A 158 7.04 -6.79 7.13
N ASP A 159 8.34 -6.64 7.31
CA ASP A 159 8.92 -5.35 7.65
C ASP A 159 10.15 -5.01 6.80
N LEU A 160 10.50 -3.73 6.85
CA LEU A 160 11.64 -3.15 6.16
C LEU A 160 12.35 -2.19 7.10
N LEU A 161 13.63 -2.40 7.30
CA LEU A 161 14.49 -1.45 7.99
C LEU A 161 15.19 -0.52 6.98
N ARG A 162 15.61 0.66 7.45
CA ARG A 162 16.18 1.69 6.58
C ARG A 162 17.33 1.17 5.69
N ASP A 163 18.22 0.38 6.26
CA ASP A 163 19.42 -0.13 5.57
C ASP A 163 19.12 -1.29 4.60
N GLU A 164 17.90 -1.82 4.63
CA GLU A 164 17.45 -2.93 3.77
C GLU A 164 16.74 -2.44 2.51
N LEU A 165 16.40 -1.14 2.45
CA LEU A 165 15.72 -0.57 1.29
C LEU A 165 16.56 -0.80 0.02
N ALA A 166 16.01 -1.56 -0.91
CA ALA A 166 16.68 -1.83 -2.17
C ALA A 166 17.00 -0.52 -2.92
N PRO A 167 18.20 -0.42 -3.52
CA PRO A 167 18.55 0.77 -4.29
C PRO A 167 17.61 0.90 -5.49
N THR A 168 17.21 2.13 -5.78
CA THR A 168 16.42 2.42 -6.99
C THR A 168 17.24 1.98 -8.20
N ARG A 169 16.78 0.95 -8.91
CA ARG A 169 17.44 0.52 -10.16
C ARG A 169 17.36 1.69 -11.14
N ARG A 170 18.54 2.21 -11.49
CA ARG A 170 18.71 3.26 -12.51
C ARG A 170 18.27 2.76 -13.88
#